data_cea7f1ad86e4f79b9107a8c7ae03c405
#
_entry.id   cea7f1ad86e4f79b9107a8c7ae03c405
#
_cell.length_a   1.000
_cell.length_b   1.000
_cell.length_c   1.000
_cell.angle_alpha   90.00
_cell.angle_beta   90.00
_cell.angle_gamma   90.00
#
_symmetry.space_group_name_H-M   'P 1'
#
loop_
_entity.id
_entity.type
_entity.pdbx_description
1 polymer ?
#
loop_
_entity_poly.entity_id
_entity_poly.type
_entity_poly.pdbx_seq_one_letter_code
_entity_poly.pdbx_strand_id
1 'polypeptide(L)'
;MKFSRTNTIHFFAIMAVLLMPLMFTRPEEELTFTLYLFKSVTSVAMLLVFYVNFLWLVPKLIETDDKMKFVFINFFVIIVGAIIMMKMRGFEFRYIDMAKHFKPRHAMSLPLFYHVLIVLRDGLNLILSTLIAYSIRMTEHAHRQNHLRQEAEVAKREAELRGLRFQISPHFLLNTLNNIYALTAISTERAQDAIMQLSRLLRHMLYESQEKMVSLRQETDFIRSYVDLMKLRLTRNVTVNMDISVPDNDNITVAPLLFISLVENAFKHGVSASAPSSISISISVTDSDGKDCPESEGRTIRCHVSNTNFPKTDTDRSGHGIGLQQVRQRLNATYKDHYRWTCGVDKTDRLYHSEIVLW
;
A
#
# COMPACT_ATOMS: atom_id res chain seq x y z
N MET A 1 2.27 34.45 -15.42
CA MET A 1 1.72 33.22 -16.02
C MET A 1 2.88 32.24 -16.32
N LYS A 2 3.18 31.26 -15.46
CA LYS A 2 4.19 30.23 -15.78
C LYS A 2 3.56 29.29 -16.78
N PHE A 3 3.96 29.37 -18.05
CA PHE A 3 3.63 28.35 -19.04
C PHE A 3 4.14 27.00 -18.51
N SER A 4 3.24 26.05 -18.37
CA SER A 4 3.64 24.68 -18.04
C SER A 4 4.58 24.19 -19.14
N ARG A 5 5.69 23.53 -18.78
CA ARG A 5 6.66 22.94 -19.71
C ARG A 5 5.98 22.13 -20.82
N THR A 6 4.90 21.48 -20.50
CA THR A 6 4.05 20.71 -21.43
C THR A 6 3.41 21.61 -22.49
N ASN A 7 2.81 22.74 -22.10
CA ASN A 7 2.18 23.67 -23.04
C ASN A 7 3.19 24.28 -24.02
N THR A 8 4.40 24.53 -23.56
CA THR A 8 5.48 25.04 -24.40
C THR A 8 5.88 24.03 -25.47
N ILE A 9 6.00 22.74 -25.12
CA ILE A 9 6.31 21.65 -26.07
C ILE A 9 5.19 21.54 -27.12
N HIS A 10 3.93 21.53 -26.71
CA HIS A 10 2.80 21.48 -27.64
C HIS A 10 2.79 22.69 -28.60
N PHE A 11 3.06 23.89 -28.10
CA PHE A 11 3.12 25.08 -28.92
C PHE A 11 4.18 24.95 -30.03
N PHE A 12 5.41 24.56 -29.67
CA PHE A 12 6.48 24.38 -30.67
C PHE A 12 6.19 23.24 -31.65
N ALA A 13 5.61 22.16 -31.20
CA ALA A 13 5.21 21.03 -32.06
C ALA A 13 4.14 21.45 -33.09
N ILE A 14 3.10 22.20 -32.65
CA ILE A 14 2.08 22.75 -33.55
C ILE A 14 2.72 23.68 -34.57
N MET A 15 3.55 24.62 -34.13
CA MET A 15 4.26 25.55 -35.04
C MET A 15 5.11 24.83 -36.06
N ALA A 16 5.88 23.82 -35.64
CA ALA A 16 6.73 23.03 -36.55
C ALA A 16 5.89 22.31 -37.63
N VAL A 17 4.76 21.68 -37.24
CA VAL A 17 3.87 20.99 -38.18
C VAL A 17 3.17 21.94 -39.13
N LEU A 18 2.78 23.16 -38.69
CA LEU A 18 2.17 24.18 -39.54
C LEU A 18 3.19 24.82 -40.50
N LEU A 19 4.44 24.94 -40.12
CA LEU A 19 5.50 25.47 -40.98
C LEU A 19 6.02 24.43 -41.99
N MET A 20 5.77 23.14 -41.76
CA MET A 20 6.26 22.06 -42.63
C MET A 20 5.87 22.22 -44.12
N PRO A 21 4.66 22.67 -44.50
CA PRO A 21 4.30 22.87 -45.92
C PRO A 21 5.19 23.87 -46.65
N LEU A 22 5.75 24.85 -45.95
CA LEU A 22 6.64 25.85 -46.54
C LEU A 22 8.00 25.25 -47.01
N MET A 23 8.46 24.17 -46.34
CA MET A 23 9.68 23.47 -46.70
C MET A 23 9.58 22.68 -48.03
N PHE A 24 8.35 22.38 -48.46
CA PHE A 24 8.06 21.61 -49.67
C PHE A 24 7.52 22.45 -50.84
N THR A 25 7.55 23.81 -50.73
CA THR A 25 7.23 24.69 -51.84
C THR A 25 8.38 24.72 -52.86
N ARG A 26 8.04 24.60 -54.15
CA ARG A 26 9.05 24.71 -55.21
C ARG A 26 9.47 26.17 -55.41
N PRO A 27 10.74 26.46 -55.71
CA PRO A 27 11.21 27.83 -55.92
C PRO A 27 10.47 28.59 -57.02
N GLU A 28 9.84 27.88 -57.95
CA GLU A 28 9.09 28.40 -59.09
C GLU A 28 7.63 28.74 -58.76
N GLU A 29 7.16 28.37 -57.57
CA GLU A 29 5.79 28.56 -57.13
C GLU A 29 5.69 29.88 -56.33
N GLU A 30 4.91 30.87 -56.85
CA GLU A 30 4.60 32.03 -56.05
C GLU A 30 3.76 31.61 -54.84
N LEU A 31 4.29 31.78 -53.65
CA LEU A 31 3.64 31.44 -52.38
C LEU A 31 2.49 32.42 -52.09
N THR A 32 1.33 32.12 -52.58
CA THR A 32 0.11 32.82 -52.20
C THR A 32 -0.50 32.23 -50.92
N PHE A 33 -1.20 33.03 -50.14
CA PHE A 33 -1.89 32.55 -48.93
C PHE A 33 -2.82 31.39 -49.21
N THR A 34 -3.53 31.41 -50.37
CA THR A 34 -4.40 30.34 -50.80
C THR A 34 -3.63 29.01 -51.05
N LEU A 35 -2.48 29.10 -51.72
CA LEU A 35 -1.65 27.93 -51.97
C LEU A 35 -1.11 27.32 -50.66
N TYR A 36 -0.71 28.18 -49.74
CA TYR A 36 -0.29 27.74 -48.40
C TYR A 36 -1.42 26.99 -47.67
N LEU A 37 -2.67 27.52 -47.70
CA LEU A 37 -3.82 26.82 -47.11
C LEU A 37 -4.06 25.43 -47.71
N PHE A 38 -3.98 25.29 -49.01
CA PHE A 38 -4.13 23.95 -49.64
C PHE A 38 -3.03 22.99 -49.24
N LYS A 39 -1.77 23.44 -49.24
CA LYS A 39 -0.62 22.61 -48.80
C LYS A 39 -0.66 22.24 -47.32
N SER A 40 -1.29 23.08 -46.50
CA SER A 40 -1.42 22.85 -45.05
C SER A 40 -2.51 21.85 -44.67
N VAL A 41 -3.37 21.42 -45.59
CA VAL A 41 -4.49 20.48 -45.29
C VAL A 41 -3.99 19.20 -44.64
N THR A 42 -2.90 18.61 -45.14
CA THR A 42 -2.30 17.40 -44.55
C THR A 42 -1.84 17.62 -43.13
N SER A 43 -1.11 18.72 -42.88
CA SER A 43 -0.62 19.09 -41.55
C SER A 43 -1.74 19.34 -40.55
N VAL A 44 -2.79 20.05 -40.98
CA VAL A 44 -3.98 20.33 -40.16
C VAL A 44 -4.73 19.04 -39.86
N ALA A 45 -4.91 18.14 -40.84
CA ALA A 45 -5.56 16.85 -40.62
C ALA A 45 -4.78 15.97 -39.62
N MET A 46 -3.45 15.92 -39.74
CA MET A 46 -2.59 15.21 -38.78
C MET A 46 -2.72 15.76 -37.35
N LEU A 47 -2.69 17.10 -37.18
CA LEU A 47 -2.88 17.74 -35.88
C LEU A 47 -4.25 17.44 -35.32
N LEU A 48 -5.30 17.51 -36.13
CA LEU A 48 -6.67 17.23 -35.69
C LEU A 48 -6.81 15.79 -35.20
N VAL A 49 -6.35 14.82 -35.98
CA VAL A 49 -6.35 13.39 -35.59
C VAL A 49 -5.50 13.15 -34.34
N PHE A 50 -4.33 13.79 -34.27
CA PHE A 50 -3.49 13.72 -33.07
C PHE A 50 -4.25 14.19 -31.83
N TYR A 51 -4.82 15.40 -31.84
CA TYR A 51 -5.48 15.97 -30.66
C TYR A 51 -6.79 15.29 -30.31
N VAL A 52 -7.56 14.80 -31.29
CA VAL A 52 -8.74 13.98 -31.02
C VAL A 52 -8.37 12.69 -30.28
N ASN A 53 -7.31 12.03 -30.72
CA ASN A 53 -6.79 10.85 -30.02
C ASN A 53 -6.18 11.21 -28.66
N PHE A 54 -5.33 12.20 -28.62
CA PHE A 54 -4.59 12.60 -27.42
C PHE A 54 -5.53 13.09 -26.30
N LEU A 55 -6.55 13.89 -26.62
CA LEU A 55 -7.42 14.49 -25.60
C LEU A 55 -8.65 13.64 -25.26
N TRP A 56 -9.09 12.81 -26.18
CA TRP A 56 -10.40 12.16 -26.02
C TRP A 56 -10.39 10.64 -26.21
N LEU A 57 -9.93 10.12 -27.36
CA LEU A 57 -10.07 8.69 -27.65
C LEU A 57 -9.15 7.82 -26.81
N VAL A 58 -7.88 8.18 -26.65
CA VAL A 58 -6.93 7.38 -25.84
C VAL A 58 -7.25 7.45 -24.33
N PRO A 59 -7.57 8.60 -23.72
CA PRO A 59 -8.05 8.62 -22.34
C PRO A 59 -9.28 7.73 -22.12
N LYS A 60 -10.24 7.79 -23.05
CA LYS A 60 -11.45 6.96 -22.97
C LYS A 60 -11.15 5.47 -23.11
N LEU A 61 -10.19 5.09 -23.96
CA LEU A 61 -9.70 3.71 -24.05
C LEU A 61 -9.11 3.25 -22.72
N ILE A 62 -8.31 4.09 -22.05
CA ILE A 62 -7.70 3.77 -20.75
C ILE A 62 -8.78 3.53 -19.68
N GLU A 63 -9.87 4.31 -19.71
CA GLU A 63 -10.98 4.17 -18.76
C GLU A 63 -11.84 2.92 -19.02
N THR A 64 -12.11 2.59 -20.28
CA THR A 64 -13.08 1.54 -20.65
C THR A 64 -12.44 0.21 -21.02
N ASP A 65 -11.14 0.19 -21.34
CA ASP A 65 -10.37 -0.93 -21.94
C ASP A 65 -11.03 -1.53 -23.22
N ASP A 66 -11.88 -0.76 -23.89
CA ASP A 66 -12.58 -1.20 -25.11
C ASP A 66 -11.73 -0.97 -26.37
N LYS A 67 -10.78 -1.88 -26.59
CA LYS A 67 -9.81 -1.82 -27.70
C LYS A 67 -10.50 -1.87 -29.07
N MET A 68 -11.55 -2.66 -29.19
CA MET A 68 -12.27 -2.81 -30.47
C MET A 68 -12.94 -1.50 -30.86
N LYS A 69 -13.63 -0.86 -29.95
CA LYS A 69 -14.27 0.43 -30.18
C LYS A 69 -13.27 1.52 -30.55
N PHE A 70 -12.12 1.55 -29.89
CA PHE A 70 -11.03 2.48 -30.23
C PHE A 70 -10.53 2.27 -31.67
N VAL A 71 -10.29 1.02 -32.07
CA VAL A 71 -9.85 0.69 -33.43
C VAL A 71 -10.91 1.08 -34.46
N PHE A 72 -12.17 0.76 -34.23
CA PHE A 72 -13.27 1.10 -35.16
C PHE A 72 -13.42 2.62 -35.34
N ILE A 73 -13.41 3.39 -34.27
CA ILE A 73 -13.53 4.85 -34.35
C ILE A 73 -12.34 5.44 -35.12
N ASN A 74 -11.10 5.02 -34.83
CA ASN A 74 -9.91 5.50 -35.52
C ASN A 74 -9.91 5.10 -36.97
N PHE A 75 -10.34 3.87 -37.33
CA PHE A 75 -10.49 3.42 -38.71
C PHE A 75 -11.42 4.34 -39.49
N PHE A 76 -12.56 4.67 -38.90
CA PHE A 76 -13.51 5.60 -39.53
C PHE A 76 -12.96 7.01 -39.68
N VAL A 77 -12.30 7.55 -38.64
CA VAL A 77 -11.68 8.88 -38.66
C VAL A 77 -10.59 8.97 -39.75
N ILE A 78 -9.77 7.93 -39.88
CA ILE A 78 -8.69 7.88 -40.89
C ILE A 78 -9.28 7.83 -42.32
N ILE A 79 -10.31 7.02 -42.56
CA ILE A 79 -10.95 6.94 -43.88
C ILE A 79 -11.56 8.29 -44.26
N VAL A 80 -12.35 8.88 -43.36
CA VAL A 80 -13.00 10.18 -43.60
C VAL A 80 -11.93 11.26 -43.83
N GLY A 81 -10.87 11.29 -43.02
CA GLY A 81 -9.75 12.21 -43.17
C GLY A 81 -9.06 12.05 -44.54
N ALA A 82 -8.74 10.81 -44.95
CA ALA A 82 -8.10 10.55 -46.24
C ALA A 82 -8.97 10.98 -47.43
N ILE A 83 -10.33 10.76 -47.38
CA ILE A 83 -11.25 11.24 -48.39
C ILE A 83 -11.29 12.77 -48.48
N ILE A 84 -11.32 13.46 -47.34
CA ILE A 84 -11.30 14.93 -47.29
C ILE A 84 -10.00 15.46 -47.90
N MET A 85 -8.84 14.88 -47.53
CA MET A 85 -7.54 15.27 -48.08
C MET A 85 -7.47 15.05 -49.59
N MET A 86 -7.98 13.93 -50.09
CA MET A 86 -8.05 13.65 -51.52
C MET A 86 -8.89 14.70 -52.28
N LYS A 87 -10.04 15.08 -51.74
CA LYS A 87 -10.90 16.11 -52.30
C LYS A 87 -10.26 17.48 -52.36
N MET A 88 -9.62 17.87 -51.21
CA MET A 88 -8.95 19.17 -51.09
C MET A 88 -7.78 19.28 -52.08
N ARG A 89 -7.04 18.19 -52.30
CA ARG A 89 -5.97 18.13 -53.30
C ARG A 89 -6.46 18.30 -54.72
N GLY A 90 -7.64 17.78 -55.03
CA GLY A 90 -8.29 18.03 -56.33
C GLY A 90 -8.63 19.53 -56.55
N PHE A 91 -8.99 20.26 -55.49
CA PHE A 91 -9.15 21.71 -55.54
C PHE A 91 -7.82 22.46 -55.71
N GLU A 92 -6.76 22.02 -55.03
CA GLU A 92 -5.40 22.57 -55.19
C GLU A 92 -4.91 22.50 -56.64
N PHE A 93 -5.07 21.34 -57.29
CA PHE A 93 -4.68 21.16 -58.71
C PHE A 93 -5.49 22.11 -59.61
N ARG A 94 -6.78 22.24 -59.45
CA ARG A 94 -7.59 23.17 -60.22
C ARG A 94 -7.16 24.61 -60.02
N TYR A 95 -6.87 25.00 -58.77
CA TYR A 95 -6.43 26.38 -58.45
C TYR A 95 -5.07 26.69 -59.14
N ILE A 96 -4.10 25.79 -59.08
CA ILE A 96 -2.78 25.97 -59.75
C ILE A 96 -2.94 26.06 -61.26
N ASP A 97 -3.81 25.23 -61.85
CA ASP A 97 -4.06 25.23 -63.31
C ASP A 97 -4.72 26.53 -63.77
N MET A 98 -5.67 27.06 -63.00
CA MET A 98 -6.31 28.36 -63.29
C MET A 98 -5.32 29.52 -63.11
N ALA A 99 -4.44 29.52 -62.12
CA ALA A 99 -3.48 30.60 -61.82
C ALA A 99 -2.37 30.70 -62.88
N LYS A 100 -2.01 29.59 -63.55
CA LYS A 100 -0.90 29.57 -64.51
C LYS A 100 -1.31 29.88 -65.95
N HIS A 101 -2.60 30.24 -66.27
CA HIS A 101 -3.10 30.48 -67.65
C HIS A 101 -2.67 29.40 -68.65
N PHE A 102 -2.37 28.21 -68.18
CA PHE A 102 -1.96 27.11 -69.04
C PHE A 102 -3.16 26.64 -69.87
N LYS A 103 -3.07 26.66 -71.21
CA LYS A 103 -3.97 25.90 -72.06
C LYS A 103 -4.02 24.49 -71.48
N PRO A 104 -5.17 23.87 -71.25
CA PRO A 104 -5.27 22.53 -70.73
C PRO A 104 -4.54 21.61 -71.75
N ARG A 105 -3.28 21.35 -71.51
CA ARG A 105 -2.65 20.16 -72.08
C ARG A 105 -3.45 19.06 -71.46
N HIS A 106 -4.19 18.31 -72.28
CA HIS A 106 -5.01 17.16 -72.02
C HIS A 106 -4.87 16.76 -70.53
N ALA A 107 -5.94 16.97 -69.78
CA ALA A 107 -5.95 16.57 -68.37
C ALA A 107 -5.42 15.12 -68.32
N MET A 108 -4.10 14.97 -68.12
CA MET A 108 -3.47 13.68 -68.07
C MET A 108 -3.98 13.14 -66.73
N SER A 109 -5.12 12.40 -66.83
CA SER A 109 -5.70 11.73 -65.71
C SER A 109 -4.58 10.87 -65.16
N LEU A 110 -4.08 11.26 -63.97
CA LEU A 110 -3.05 10.45 -63.29
C LEU A 110 -3.59 9.02 -63.24
N PRO A 111 -2.78 8.03 -63.63
CA PRO A 111 -3.18 6.64 -63.55
C PRO A 111 -3.76 6.33 -62.18
N LEU A 112 -4.79 5.51 -62.12
CA LEU A 112 -5.47 5.10 -60.89
C LEU A 112 -4.46 4.70 -59.80
N PHE A 113 -3.38 4.08 -60.19
CA PHE A 113 -2.26 3.70 -59.33
C PHE A 113 -1.69 4.88 -58.50
N TYR A 114 -1.50 6.05 -59.08
CA TYR A 114 -0.99 7.23 -58.37
C TYR A 114 -1.99 7.77 -57.37
N HIS A 115 -3.29 7.73 -57.66
CA HIS A 115 -4.34 8.11 -56.70
C HIS A 115 -4.36 7.17 -55.49
N VAL A 116 -4.21 5.86 -55.72
CA VAL A 116 -4.11 4.85 -54.66
C VAL A 116 -2.89 5.11 -53.78
N LEU A 117 -1.71 5.36 -54.37
CA LEU A 117 -0.45 5.65 -53.60
C LEU A 117 -0.63 6.90 -52.74
N ILE A 118 -1.24 7.94 -53.26
CA ILE A 118 -1.47 9.20 -52.52
C ILE A 118 -2.39 8.95 -51.32
N VAL A 119 -3.48 8.21 -51.50
CA VAL A 119 -4.43 7.89 -50.44
C VAL A 119 -3.76 7.01 -49.36
N LEU A 120 -2.97 6.03 -49.78
CA LEU A 120 -2.20 5.19 -48.87
C LEU A 120 -1.20 6.02 -48.03
N ARG A 121 -0.45 6.91 -48.68
CA ARG A 121 0.50 7.82 -47.97
C ARG A 121 -0.27 8.69 -46.96
N ASP A 122 -1.38 9.28 -47.35
CA ASP A 122 -2.15 10.15 -46.46
C ASP A 122 -2.76 9.35 -45.29
N GLY A 123 -3.25 8.14 -45.55
CA GLY A 123 -3.68 7.21 -44.51
C GLY A 123 -2.57 6.83 -43.53
N LEU A 124 -1.37 6.53 -44.05
CA LEU A 124 -0.21 6.24 -43.21
C LEU A 124 0.19 7.41 -42.31
N ASN A 125 0.11 8.66 -42.80
CA ASN A 125 0.37 9.85 -42.01
C ASN A 125 -0.62 10.00 -40.86
N LEU A 126 -1.91 9.73 -41.09
CA LEU A 126 -2.94 9.77 -40.04
C LEU A 126 -2.78 8.63 -39.04
N ILE A 127 -2.41 7.43 -39.50
CA ILE A 127 -2.06 6.29 -38.62
C ILE A 127 -0.86 6.67 -37.73
N LEU A 128 0.19 7.22 -38.29
CA LEU A 128 1.38 7.65 -37.55
C LEU A 128 1.01 8.67 -36.48
N SER A 129 0.19 9.66 -36.83
CA SER A 129 -0.34 10.68 -35.92
C SER A 129 -1.11 10.05 -34.73
N THR A 130 -1.96 9.05 -35.01
CA THR A 130 -2.69 8.28 -33.99
C THR A 130 -1.74 7.51 -33.08
N LEU A 131 -0.73 6.83 -33.66
CA LEU A 131 0.25 6.04 -32.90
C LEU A 131 1.09 6.92 -31.98
N ILE A 132 1.49 8.11 -32.43
CA ILE A 132 2.25 9.08 -31.61
C ILE A 132 1.37 9.52 -30.43
N ALA A 133 0.12 9.92 -30.67
CA ALA A 133 -0.82 10.31 -29.61
C ALA A 133 -1.02 9.19 -28.59
N TYR A 134 -1.23 7.96 -29.07
CA TYR A 134 -1.39 6.76 -28.26
C TYR A 134 -0.14 6.49 -27.41
N SER A 135 1.05 6.51 -28.03
CA SER A 135 2.33 6.25 -27.35
C SER A 135 2.59 7.25 -26.21
N ILE A 136 2.39 8.54 -26.47
CA ILE A 136 2.59 9.58 -25.44
C ILE A 136 1.64 9.36 -24.27
N ARG A 137 0.35 9.16 -24.51
CA ARG A 137 -0.66 8.97 -23.45
C ARG A 137 -0.45 7.69 -22.65
N MET A 138 -0.10 6.59 -23.32
CA MET A 138 0.18 5.33 -22.64
C MET A 138 1.44 5.42 -21.76
N THR A 139 2.47 6.13 -22.24
CA THR A 139 3.67 6.40 -21.43
C THR A 139 3.35 7.26 -20.20
N GLU A 140 2.59 8.34 -20.37
CA GLU A 140 2.13 9.18 -19.25
C GLU A 140 1.31 8.36 -18.23
N HIS A 141 0.39 7.52 -18.73
CA HIS A 141 -0.41 6.64 -17.88
C HIS A 141 0.45 5.64 -17.10
N ALA A 142 1.39 4.97 -17.79
CA ALA A 142 2.30 4.01 -17.16
C ALA A 142 3.19 4.68 -16.09
N HIS A 143 3.73 5.87 -16.36
CA HIS A 143 4.49 6.64 -15.36
C HIS A 143 3.64 6.99 -14.13
N ARG A 144 2.41 7.45 -14.34
CA ARG A 144 1.49 7.78 -13.25
C ARG A 144 1.16 6.55 -12.40
N GLN A 145 0.88 5.42 -13.03
CA GLN A 145 0.60 4.16 -12.32
C GLN A 145 1.82 3.69 -11.50
N ASN A 146 3.01 3.77 -12.07
CA ASN A 146 4.24 3.41 -11.36
C ASN A 146 4.49 4.31 -10.15
N HIS A 147 4.26 5.61 -10.28
CA HIS A 147 4.38 6.56 -9.16
C HIS A 147 3.41 6.23 -8.03
N LEU A 148 2.13 6.00 -8.35
CA LEU A 148 1.13 5.61 -7.36
C LEU A 148 1.46 4.27 -6.65
N ARG A 149 2.01 3.30 -7.41
CA ARG A 149 2.47 2.03 -6.82
C ARG A 149 3.63 2.24 -5.85
N GLN A 150 4.61 3.07 -6.20
CA GLN A 150 5.74 3.39 -5.33
C GLN A 150 5.28 4.10 -4.05
N GLU A 151 4.37 5.08 -4.16
CA GLU A 151 3.80 5.75 -2.99
C GLU A 151 3.05 4.78 -2.07
N ALA A 152 2.23 3.88 -2.63
CA ALA A 152 1.52 2.86 -1.87
C ALA A 152 2.48 1.88 -1.18
N GLU A 153 3.57 1.50 -1.84
CA GLU A 153 4.59 0.61 -1.26
C GLU A 153 5.34 1.29 -0.11
N VAL A 154 5.71 2.56 -0.26
CA VAL A 154 6.34 3.35 0.82
C VAL A 154 5.38 3.47 2.00
N ALA A 155 4.12 3.84 1.76
CA ALA A 155 3.11 3.94 2.82
C ALA A 155 2.88 2.60 3.55
N LYS A 156 2.89 1.48 2.81
CA LYS A 156 2.80 0.14 3.38
C LYS A 156 3.99 -0.16 4.29
N ARG A 157 5.23 0.08 3.82
CA ARG A 157 6.45 -0.12 4.62
C ARG A 157 6.46 0.75 5.89
N GLU A 158 6.02 2.00 5.79
CA GLU A 158 5.91 2.88 6.96
C GLU A 158 4.84 2.40 7.95
N ALA A 159 3.73 1.85 7.47
CA ALA A 159 2.70 1.25 8.32
C ALA A 159 3.22 -0.01 9.03
N GLU A 160 3.96 -0.87 8.31
CA GLU A 160 4.63 -2.05 8.87
C GLU A 160 5.67 -1.67 9.94
N LEU A 161 6.53 -0.67 9.66
CA LEU A 161 7.50 -0.15 10.62
C LEU A 161 6.83 0.47 11.86
N ARG A 162 5.72 1.18 11.67
CA ARG A 162 4.92 1.69 12.79
C ARG A 162 4.35 0.54 13.61
N GLY A 163 3.78 -0.48 12.97
CA GLY A 163 3.28 -1.68 13.64
C GLY A 163 4.35 -2.35 14.50
N LEU A 164 5.58 -2.52 13.97
CA LEU A 164 6.72 -3.07 14.70
C LEU A 164 7.14 -2.21 15.89
N ARG A 165 7.14 -0.87 15.76
CA ARG A 165 7.46 0.04 16.86
C ARG A 165 6.44 0.01 17.98
N PHE A 166 5.16 -0.22 17.69
CA PHE A 166 4.11 -0.33 18.72
C PHE A 166 4.13 -1.66 19.49
N GLN A 167 4.86 -2.68 19.01
CA GLN A 167 5.03 -3.94 19.75
C GLN A 167 5.93 -3.79 20.97
N ILE A 168 6.81 -2.80 21.00
CA ILE A 168 7.63 -2.49 22.16
C ILE A 168 7.00 -1.30 22.88
N SER A 169 6.53 -1.49 24.11
CA SER A 169 6.09 -0.39 24.94
C SER A 169 7.31 0.50 25.30
N PRO A 170 7.40 1.75 24.75
CA PRO A 170 8.56 2.62 25.05
C PRO A 170 8.67 2.89 26.55
N HIS A 171 7.56 2.97 27.24
CA HIS A 171 7.48 3.17 28.69
C HIS A 171 8.05 1.97 29.47
N PHE A 172 7.75 0.73 29.02
CA PHE A 172 8.35 -0.48 29.60
C PHE A 172 9.89 -0.45 29.47
N LEU A 173 10.38 -0.16 28.26
CA LEU A 173 11.81 -0.14 27.99
C LEU A 173 12.53 0.91 28.83
N LEU A 174 12.02 2.15 28.85
CA LEU A 174 12.61 3.23 29.66
C LEU A 174 12.59 2.90 31.15
N ASN A 175 11.49 2.37 31.67
CA ASN A 175 11.40 1.99 33.07
C ASN A 175 12.36 0.85 33.43
N THR A 176 12.52 -0.11 32.53
CA THR A 176 13.47 -1.22 32.76
C THR A 176 14.91 -0.73 32.75
N LEU A 177 15.29 0.15 31.82
CA LEU A 177 16.60 0.76 31.78
C LEU A 177 16.90 1.59 33.06
N ASN A 178 15.93 2.38 33.50
CA ASN A 178 16.07 3.16 34.75
C ASN A 178 16.27 2.25 35.96
N ASN A 179 15.63 1.09 36.02
CA ASN A 179 15.83 0.14 37.11
C ASN A 179 17.20 -0.54 37.04
N ILE A 180 17.63 -0.92 35.84
CA ILE A 180 18.97 -1.48 35.61
C ILE A 180 20.04 -0.44 36.08
N TYR A 181 19.83 0.82 35.73
CA TYR A 181 20.68 1.90 36.18
C TYR A 181 20.73 1.99 37.73
N ALA A 182 19.58 1.94 38.39
CA ALA A 182 19.53 1.92 39.86
C ALA A 182 20.22 0.67 40.44
N LEU A 183 20.10 -0.50 39.79
CA LEU A 183 20.81 -1.72 40.24
C LEU A 183 22.33 -1.61 40.13
N THR A 184 22.89 -0.82 39.21
CA THR A 184 24.34 -0.64 39.10
C THR A 184 24.96 -0.04 40.41
N ALA A 185 24.17 0.75 41.11
CA ALA A 185 24.59 1.32 42.41
C ALA A 185 24.50 0.33 43.59
N ILE A 186 23.74 -0.78 43.41
CA ILE A 186 23.49 -1.77 44.49
C ILE A 186 24.31 -3.05 44.27
N SER A 187 24.29 -3.58 43.03
CA SER A 187 25.00 -4.80 42.66
C SER A 187 25.25 -4.81 41.16
N THR A 188 26.49 -4.76 40.76
CA THR A 188 26.94 -4.84 39.36
C THR A 188 26.51 -6.18 38.73
N GLU A 189 26.60 -7.28 39.47
CA GLU A 189 26.23 -8.61 38.99
C GLU A 189 24.73 -8.67 38.63
N ARG A 190 23.84 -8.18 39.53
CA ARG A 190 22.41 -8.11 39.26
C ARG A 190 22.07 -7.19 38.09
N ALA A 191 22.80 -6.08 37.92
CA ALA A 191 22.62 -5.18 36.79
C ALA A 191 23.00 -5.87 35.46
N GLN A 192 24.10 -6.62 35.44
CA GLN A 192 24.51 -7.40 34.28
C GLN A 192 23.48 -8.48 33.91
N ASP A 193 22.98 -9.21 34.89
CA ASP A 193 21.92 -10.22 34.66
C ASP A 193 20.65 -9.58 34.07
N ALA A 194 20.25 -8.43 34.62
CA ALA A 194 19.09 -7.69 34.11
C ALA A 194 19.27 -7.20 32.65
N ILE A 195 20.50 -6.75 32.30
CA ILE A 195 20.82 -6.39 30.89
C ILE A 195 20.71 -7.61 29.98
N MET A 196 21.23 -8.76 30.41
CA MET A 196 21.13 -10.00 29.62
C MET A 196 19.68 -10.46 29.42
N GLN A 197 18.87 -10.37 30.47
CA GLN A 197 17.42 -10.68 30.38
C GLN A 197 16.71 -9.71 29.46
N LEU A 198 16.94 -8.40 29.55
CA LEU A 198 16.39 -7.39 28.67
C LEU A 198 16.79 -7.64 27.22
N SER A 199 18.05 -7.99 26.97
CA SER A 199 18.55 -8.31 25.63
C SER A 199 17.83 -9.53 25.01
N ARG A 200 17.57 -10.58 25.81
CA ARG A 200 16.80 -11.76 25.37
C ARG A 200 15.35 -11.39 25.04
N LEU A 201 14.71 -10.59 25.89
CA LEU A 201 13.34 -10.10 25.65
C LEU A 201 13.23 -9.28 24.38
N LEU A 202 14.16 -8.35 24.17
CA LEU A 202 14.18 -7.51 22.95
C LEU A 202 14.40 -8.35 21.70
N ARG A 203 15.27 -9.36 21.75
CA ARG A 203 15.50 -10.27 20.64
C ARG A 203 14.23 -11.03 20.27
N HIS A 204 13.54 -11.59 21.23
CA HIS A 204 12.27 -12.28 21.01
C HIS A 204 11.23 -11.35 20.39
N MET A 205 11.05 -10.13 20.94
CA MET A 205 10.10 -9.15 20.41
C MET A 205 10.42 -8.67 18.99
N LEU A 206 11.70 -8.56 18.62
CA LEU A 206 12.10 -8.00 17.33
C LEU A 206 12.18 -9.04 16.20
N TYR A 207 12.54 -10.27 16.52
CA TYR A 207 12.81 -11.29 15.51
C TYR A 207 11.80 -12.44 15.51
N GLU A 208 11.45 -12.99 16.67
CA GLU A 208 10.59 -14.15 16.77
C GLU A 208 9.11 -13.79 16.63
N SER A 209 8.71 -12.58 17.03
CA SER A 209 7.33 -12.10 16.90
C SER A 209 6.90 -11.76 15.46
N GLN A 210 7.79 -11.85 14.48
CA GLN A 210 7.47 -11.64 13.06
C GLN A 210 6.81 -12.85 12.39
N GLU A 211 6.91 -14.02 12.99
CA GLU A 211 6.24 -15.20 12.50
C GLU A 211 4.73 -15.14 12.77
N LYS A 212 3.95 -15.83 11.94
CA LYS A 212 2.48 -15.89 12.15
C LYS A 212 2.11 -16.66 13.41
N MET A 213 2.88 -17.69 13.74
CA MET A 213 2.68 -18.57 14.88
C MET A 213 4.06 -18.91 15.47
N VAL A 214 4.15 -19.00 16.79
CA VAL A 214 5.35 -19.39 17.53
C VAL A 214 5.03 -20.61 18.42
N SER A 215 6.03 -21.36 18.85
CA SER A 215 5.77 -22.47 19.78
C SER A 215 5.28 -21.92 21.13
N LEU A 216 4.34 -22.63 21.76
CA LEU A 216 3.83 -22.26 23.08
C LEU A 216 4.98 -22.20 24.11
N ARG A 217 6.00 -23.03 23.94
CA ARG A 217 7.20 -23.01 24.79
C ARG A 217 7.96 -21.67 24.65
N GLN A 218 8.19 -21.20 23.43
CA GLN A 218 8.83 -19.88 23.20
C GLN A 218 8.04 -18.76 23.86
N GLU A 219 6.71 -18.76 23.73
CA GLU A 219 5.84 -17.77 24.35
C GLU A 219 5.91 -17.83 25.89
N THR A 220 5.92 -19.04 26.46
CA THR A 220 6.02 -19.22 27.92
C THR A 220 7.40 -18.86 28.47
N ASP A 221 8.48 -19.18 27.76
CA ASP A 221 9.85 -18.78 28.12
C ASP A 221 10.03 -17.26 28.07
N PHE A 222 9.40 -16.63 27.10
CA PHE A 222 9.32 -15.18 27.02
C PHE A 222 8.59 -14.57 28.25
N ILE A 223 7.43 -15.14 28.62
CA ILE A 223 6.68 -14.70 29.80
C ILE A 223 7.49 -14.90 31.08
N ARG A 224 8.20 -16.01 31.23
CA ARG A 224 9.10 -16.25 32.39
C ARG A 224 10.16 -15.14 32.47
N SER A 225 10.86 -14.88 31.36
CA SER A 225 11.89 -13.85 31.30
C SER A 225 11.35 -12.45 31.62
N TYR A 226 10.13 -12.14 31.17
CA TYR A 226 9.44 -10.89 31.46
C TYR A 226 9.11 -10.78 32.96
N VAL A 227 8.52 -11.82 33.53
CA VAL A 227 8.15 -11.85 34.95
C VAL A 227 9.36 -11.72 35.86
N ASP A 228 10.45 -12.42 35.53
CA ASP A 228 11.70 -12.33 36.32
C ASP A 228 12.30 -10.93 36.27
N LEU A 229 12.28 -10.29 35.11
CA LEU A 229 12.72 -8.89 34.99
C LEU A 229 11.81 -7.94 35.78
N MET A 230 10.49 -8.17 35.76
CA MET A 230 9.54 -7.36 36.53
C MET A 230 9.70 -7.55 38.05
N LYS A 231 10.02 -8.76 38.50
CA LYS A 231 10.28 -9.04 39.94
C LYS A 231 11.42 -8.20 40.51
N LEU A 232 12.42 -7.81 39.72
CA LEU A 232 13.50 -6.94 40.16
C LEU A 232 13.05 -5.54 40.63
N ARG A 233 11.84 -5.13 40.27
CA ARG A 233 11.23 -3.84 40.60
C ARG A 233 10.28 -3.89 41.76
N LEU A 234 9.87 -5.09 42.16
CA LEU A 234 8.79 -5.24 43.16
C LEU A 234 9.33 -5.05 44.56
N THR A 235 8.51 -4.44 45.37
CA THR A 235 8.73 -4.35 46.83
C THR A 235 8.39 -5.69 47.49
N ARG A 236 8.81 -5.89 48.73
CA ARG A 236 8.55 -7.11 49.52
C ARG A 236 7.05 -7.40 49.73
N ASN A 237 6.19 -6.42 49.50
CA ASN A 237 4.74 -6.54 49.68
C ASN A 237 4.02 -7.13 48.46
N VAL A 238 4.73 -7.49 47.38
CA VAL A 238 4.14 -8.04 46.16
C VAL A 238 4.53 -9.51 46.03
N THR A 239 3.51 -10.36 45.96
CA THR A 239 3.70 -11.81 45.71
C THR A 239 3.37 -12.11 44.26
N VAL A 240 4.27 -12.78 43.56
CA VAL A 240 4.07 -13.22 42.17
C VAL A 240 4.20 -14.74 42.08
N ASN A 241 3.08 -15.39 41.82
CA ASN A 241 2.99 -16.83 41.59
C ASN A 241 2.90 -17.11 40.09
N MET A 242 3.68 -18.06 39.60
CA MET A 242 3.65 -18.47 38.20
C MET A 242 3.66 -19.99 38.13
N ASP A 243 2.65 -20.55 37.51
CA ASP A 243 2.47 -21.97 37.27
C ASP A 243 2.32 -22.20 35.75
N ILE A 244 3.31 -22.84 35.14
CA ILE A 244 3.32 -23.15 33.70
C ILE A 244 3.48 -24.64 33.52
N SER A 245 2.40 -25.28 33.12
CA SER A 245 2.31 -26.72 32.85
C SER A 245 2.11 -26.94 31.34
N VAL A 246 3.23 -26.94 30.62
CA VAL A 246 3.28 -27.18 29.16
C VAL A 246 4.13 -28.41 28.89
N PRO A 247 3.65 -29.38 28.11
CA PRO A 247 4.41 -30.59 27.75
C PRO A 247 5.71 -30.27 27.00
N ASP A 248 6.79 -31.01 27.27
CA ASP A 248 8.13 -30.72 26.72
C ASP A 248 8.25 -30.99 25.21
N ASN A 249 7.46 -31.88 24.63
CA ASN A 249 7.60 -32.37 23.27
C ASN A 249 6.43 -32.02 22.35
N ASP A 250 5.72 -30.91 22.60
CA ASP A 250 4.55 -30.55 21.81
C ASP A 250 4.83 -29.50 20.77
N ASN A 251 4.39 -29.77 19.53
CA ASN A 251 4.35 -28.80 18.42
C ASN A 251 3.15 -27.82 18.53
N ILE A 252 2.73 -27.50 19.76
CA ILE A 252 1.65 -26.54 19.97
C ILE A 252 2.14 -25.16 19.62
N THR A 253 1.41 -24.48 18.73
CA THR A 253 1.74 -23.12 18.31
C THR A 253 0.65 -22.13 18.72
N VAL A 254 1.08 -20.90 19.03
CA VAL A 254 0.20 -19.79 19.39
C VAL A 254 0.59 -18.53 18.65
N ALA A 255 -0.32 -17.57 18.56
CA ALA A 255 0.01 -16.26 18.04
C ALA A 255 1.05 -15.59 18.96
N PRO A 256 2.14 -15.03 18.41
CA PRO A 256 3.20 -14.44 19.21
C PRO A 256 2.69 -13.26 20.04
N LEU A 257 3.26 -13.08 21.24
CA LEU A 257 2.94 -11.97 22.15
C LEU A 257 1.43 -11.87 22.50
N LEU A 258 0.71 -13.01 22.51
CA LEU A 258 -0.70 -13.03 22.83
C LEU A 258 -0.95 -12.88 24.33
N PHE A 259 -0.25 -13.69 25.13
CA PHE A 259 -0.47 -13.76 26.58
C PHE A 259 0.24 -12.67 27.37
N ILE A 260 1.34 -12.12 26.82
CA ILE A 260 2.12 -11.07 27.49
C ILE A 260 1.28 -9.83 27.82
N SER A 261 0.29 -9.50 26.97
CA SER A 261 -0.57 -8.35 27.19
C SER A 261 -1.43 -8.50 28.47
N LEU A 262 -1.81 -9.73 28.83
CA LEU A 262 -2.52 -10.01 30.09
C LEU A 262 -1.58 -9.85 31.28
N VAL A 263 -0.38 -10.38 31.15
CA VAL A 263 0.67 -10.32 32.17
C VAL A 263 1.10 -8.86 32.40
N GLU A 264 1.37 -8.10 31.33
CA GLU A 264 1.68 -6.67 31.42
C GLU A 264 0.58 -5.89 32.13
N ASN A 265 -0.69 -6.18 31.81
CA ASN A 265 -1.83 -5.55 32.45
C ASN A 265 -1.87 -5.85 33.95
N ALA A 266 -1.57 -7.08 34.36
CA ALA A 266 -1.52 -7.46 35.76
C ALA A 266 -0.42 -6.71 36.53
N PHE A 267 0.79 -6.58 36.01
CA PHE A 267 1.86 -5.81 36.61
C PHE A 267 1.57 -4.31 36.67
N LYS A 268 0.90 -3.78 35.65
CA LYS A 268 0.55 -2.35 35.56
C LYS A 268 -0.56 -1.93 36.53
N HIS A 269 -1.51 -2.82 36.77
CA HIS A 269 -2.73 -2.49 37.52
C HIS A 269 -2.88 -3.27 38.83
N GLY A 270 -2.11 -4.34 39.01
CA GLY A 270 -2.19 -5.22 40.18
C GLY A 270 -1.17 -4.93 41.28
N VAL A 271 -0.32 -3.91 41.12
CA VAL A 271 0.77 -3.60 42.07
C VAL A 271 0.51 -2.23 42.69
N SER A 272 0.60 -2.19 44.03
CA SER A 272 0.58 -0.95 44.84
C SER A 272 1.87 -0.79 45.64
N ALA A 273 2.35 0.44 45.76
CA ALA A 273 3.51 0.75 46.61
C ALA A 273 3.16 0.70 48.12
N SER A 274 1.88 0.88 48.48
CA SER A 274 1.43 1.04 49.86
C SER A 274 0.60 -0.13 50.40
N ALA A 275 0.16 -1.05 49.54
CA ALA A 275 -0.73 -2.15 49.98
C ALA A 275 -0.18 -3.52 49.50
N PRO A 276 -0.44 -4.60 50.23
CA PRO A 276 -0.13 -5.95 49.81
C PRO A 276 -0.76 -6.24 48.46
N SER A 277 0.04 -6.80 47.54
CA SER A 277 -0.38 -7.06 46.17
C SER A 277 -0.05 -8.50 45.78
N SER A 278 -0.88 -9.10 44.94
CA SER A 278 -0.65 -10.44 44.43
C SER A 278 -0.92 -10.50 42.93
N ILE A 279 -0.07 -11.23 42.24
CA ILE A 279 -0.24 -11.58 40.81
C ILE A 279 -0.10 -13.10 40.69
N SER A 280 -1.06 -13.72 40.01
CA SER A 280 -0.99 -15.14 39.71
C SER A 280 -1.15 -15.35 38.20
N ILE A 281 -0.24 -16.12 37.62
CA ILE A 281 -0.16 -16.44 36.20
C ILE A 281 -0.19 -17.95 36.07
N SER A 282 -1.13 -18.50 35.34
CA SER A 282 -1.24 -19.93 35.09
C SER A 282 -1.41 -20.16 33.57
N ILE A 283 -0.53 -20.99 33.01
CA ILE A 283 -0.62 -21.44 31.61
C ILE A 283 -0.58 -22.95 31.61
N SER A 284 -1.59 -23.57 31.08
CA SER A 284 -1.73 -25.03 31.02
C SER A 284 -2.25 -25.52 29.68
N VAL A 285 -1.85 -26.72 29.31
CA VAL A 285 -2.39 -27.47 28.19
C VAL A 285 -3.13 -28.69 28.75
N THR A 286 -4.38 -28.85 28.36
CA THR A 286 -5.20 -30.00 28.76
C THR A 286 -5.73 -30.70 27.53
N ASP A 287 -5.80 -32.02 27.55
CA ASP A 287 -6.53 -32.78 26.55
C ASP A 287 -8.03 -32.50 26.75
N SER A 288 -8.73 -32.22 25.65
CA SER A 288 -10.13 -31.85 25.70
C SER A 288 -11.00 -33.07 25.99
N ASP A 289 -11.53 -33.16 27.20
CA ASP A 289 -12.57 -34.16 27.57
C ASP A 289 -13.99 -33.74 27.11
N GLY A 290 -14.11 -32.68 26.24
CA GLY A 290 -15.39 -32.16 25.74
C GLY A 290 -16.27 -31.46 26.78
N LYS A 291 -15.87 -31.39 28.06
CA LYS A 291 -16.66 -30.78 29.13
C LYS A 291 -16.54 -29.25 29.17
N ASP A 292 -15.37 -28.70 28.90
CA ASP A 292 -15.10 -27.25 28.98
C ASP A 292 -15.28 -26.53 27.65
N CYS A 293 -15.12 -27.24 26.52
CA CYS A 293 -15.33 -26.70 25.17
C CYS A 293 -15.90 -27.83 24.28
N PRO A 294 -17.23 -27.91 24.10
CA PRO A 294 -17.89 -28.98 23.32
C PRO A 294 -17.46 -29.06 21.86
N GLU A 295 -16.85 -28.01 21.32
CA GLU A 295 -16.43 -27.90 19.92
C GLU A 295 -14.94 -28.23 19.71
N SER A 296 -14.19 -28.58 20.77
CA SER A 296 -12.76 -28.90 20.65
C SER A 296 -12.54 -30.42 20.49
N GLU A 297 -12.25 -30.84 19.28
CA GLU A 297 -11.64 -32.14 19.02
C GLU A 297 -10.11 -32.01 19.15
N GLY A 298 -9.57 -31.93 20.39
CA GLY A 298 -8.15 -31.83 20.54
C GLY A 298 -7.68 -31.23 21.88
N ARG A 299 -6.57 -30.54 21.85
CA ARG A 299 -5.95 -29.92 23.04
C ARG A 299 -6.43 -28.51 23.25
N THR A 300 -6.65 -28.17 24.50
CA THR A 300 -7.06 -26.84 24.94
C THR A 300 -5.90 -26.14 25.66
N ILE A 301 -5.55 -24.94 25.22
CA ILE A 301 -4.59 -24.06 25.89
C ILE A 301 -5.35 -23.06 26.74
N ARG A 302 -5.04 -23.00 28.01
CA ARG A 302 -5.63 -22.08 28.96
C ARG A 302 -4.55 -21.16 29.53
N CYS A 303 -4.73 -19.85 29.37
CA CYS A 303 -3.92 -18.84 30.04
C CYS A 303 -4.82 -18.03 30.96
N HIS A 304 -4.59 -18.14 32.28
CA HIS A 304 -5.31 -17.38 33.29
C HIS A 304 -4.34 -16.49 34.05
N VAL A 305 -4.66 -15.21 34.11
CA VAL A 305 -3.91 -14.20 34.85
C VAL A 305 -4.85 -13.50 35.81
N SER A 306 -4.50 -13.46 37.08
CA SER A 306 -5.23 -12.69 38.08
C SER A 306 -4.29 -11.80 38.89
N ASN A 307 -4.82 -10.67 39.33
CA ASN A 307 -4.08 -9.71 40.15
C ASN A 307 -4.98 -8.97 41.13
N THR A 308 -4.41 -8.47 42.21
CA THR A 308 -5.13 -7.59 43.13
C THR A 308 -5.71 -6.42 42.37
N ASN A 309 -6.99 -6.13 42.61
CA ASN A 309 -7.68 -5.01 41.97
C ASN A 309 -7.50 -3.73 42.78
N PHE A 310 -6.82 -2.75 42.18
CA PHE A 310 -6.73 -1.39 42.76
C PHE A 310 -7.57 -0.46 41.86
N PRO A 311 -8.77 -0.07 42.24
CA PRO A 311 -9.60 0.83 41.45
C PRO A 311 -8.89 2.17 41.27
N LYS A 312 -8.83 2.62 40.06
CA LYS A 312 -8.17 3.89 39.70
C LYS A 312 -9.00 5.08 40.07
N THR A 313 -8.36 6.14 40.53
CA THR A 313 -8.96 7.46 40.65
C THR A 313 -9.05 8.12 39.25
N ASP A 314 -10.02 9.01 39.05
CA ASP A 314 -10.34 9.68 37.77
C ASP A 314 -9.17 10.46 37.13
N THR A 315 -8.09 10.67 37.85
CA THR A 315 -6.89 11.38 37.41
C THR A 315 -5.93 10.51 36.59
N ASP A 316 -6.09 9.18 36.60
CA ASP A 316 -5.13 8.24 35.99
C ASP A 316 -5.62 7.73 34.61
N ARG A 317 -5.83 8.67 33.67
CA ARG A 317 -6.38 8.41 32.32
C ARG A 317 -5.36 7.93 31.28
N SER A 318 -4.11 7.66 31.67
CA SER A 318 -3.08 7.26 30.72
C SER A 318 -3.25 5.80 30.23
N GLY A 319 -3.82 5.61 29.05
CA GLY A 319 -3.72 4.36 28.29
C GLY A 319 -4.82 3.32 28.54
N HIS A 320 -6.08 3.73 28.75
CA HIS A 320 -7.23 2.81 28.89
C HIS A 320 -7.49 2.01 27.61
N GLY A 321 -7.35 0.70 27.69
CA GLY A 321 -7.97 -0.24 26.74
C GLY A 321 -7.16 -0.60 25.50
N ILE A 322 -6.05 0.06 25.17
CA ILE A 322 -5.30 -0.22 23.93
C ILE A 322 -4.74 -1.65 23.92
N GLY A 323 -4.13 -2.11 25.02
CA GLY A 323 -3.59 -3.47 25.13
C GLY A 323 -4.65 -4.56 25.00
N LEU A 324 -5.77 -4.41 25.70
CA LEU A 324 -6.88 -5.38 25.65
C LEU A 324 -7.61 -5.35 24.30
N GLN A 325 -7.72 -4.19 23.65
CA GLN A 325 -8.27 -4.11 22.28
C GLN A 325 -7.36 -4.84 21.28
N GLN A 326 -6.05 -4.73 21.41
CA GLN A 326 -5.09 -5.44 20.56
C GLN A 326 -5.21 -6.97 20.75
N VAL A 327 -5.36 -7.44 21.98
CA VAL A 327 -5.63 -8.87 22.27
C VAL A 327 -6.89 -9.33 21.53
N ARG A 328 -8.00 -8.59 21.64
CA ARG A 328 -9.26 -8.93 20.95
C ARG A 328 -9.10 -8.97 19.44
N GLN A 329 -8.43 -7.96 18.85
CA GLN A 329 -8.17 -7.92 17.41
C GLN A 329 -7.32 -9.11 16.96
N ARG A 330 -6.28 -9.46 17.72
CA ARG A 330 -5.40 -10.60 17.42
C ARG A 330 -6.14 -11.93 17.54
N LEU A 331 -6.92 -12.12 18.58
CA LEU A 331 -7.77 -13.32 18.77
C LEU A 331 -8.74 -13.48 17.60
N ASN A 332 -9.48 -12.42 17.24
CA ASN A 332 -10.41 -12.45 16.11
C ASN A 332 -9.71 -12.73 14.77
N ALA A 333 -8.54 -12.15 14.54
CA ALA A 333 -7.82 -12.31 13.28
C ALA A 333 -7.21 -13.71 13.12
N THR A 334 -6.73 -14.32 14.21
CA THR A 334 -5.97 -15.58 14.16
C THR A 334 -6.84 -16.80 14.45
N TYR A 335 -7.71 -16.71 15.49
CA TYR A 335 -8.45 -17.87 16.01
C TYR A 335 -9.94 -17.87 15.63
N LYS A 336 -10.48 -16.73 15.18
CA LYS A 336 -11.90 -16.56 14.80
C LYS A 336 -12.83 -17.07 15.92
N ASP A 337 -13.46 -18.23 15.71
CA ASP A 337 -14.42 -18.83 16.64
C ASP A 337 -13.79 -19.91 17.57
N HIS A 338 -12.45 -20.12 17.49
CA HIS A 338 -11.73 -21.15 18.26
C HIS A 338 -11.08 -20.56 19.51
N TYR A 339 -11.72 -19.60 20.16
CA TYR A 339 -11.26 -19.05 21.42
C TYR A 339 -12.41 -18.57 22.30
N ARG A 340 -12.14 -18.52 23.60
CA ARG A 340 -12.97 -17.83 24.59
C ARG A 340 -12.09 -16.89 25.40
N TRP A 341 -12.48 -15.66 25.57
CA TRP A 341 -11.79 -14.70 26.41
C TRP A 341 -12.76 -14.07 27.39
N THR A 342 -12.48 -14.24 28.68
CA THR A 342 -13.24 -13.66 29.79
C THR A 342 -12.32 -12.77 30.61
N CYS A 343 -12.80 -11.61 31.03
CA CYS A 343 -12.07 -10.73 31.93
C CYS A 343 -13.04 -9.92 32.78
N GLY A 344 -12.62 -9.60 33.99
CA GLY A 344 -13.45 -8.82 34.93
C GLY A 344 -12.94 -8.85 36.35
N VAL A 345 -13.65 -8.19 37.22
CA VAL A 345 -13.40 -8.18 38.65
C VAL A 345 -14.23 -9.28 39.32
N ASP A 346 -13.70 -9.94 40.32
CA ASP A 346 -14.38 -10.98 41.05
C ASP A 346 -15.54 -10.40 41.91
N LYS A 347 -16.41 -11.28 42.43
CA LYS A 347 -17.58 -10.88 43.26
C LYS A 347 -17.22 -10.11 44.53
N THR A 348 -15.96 -10.15 44.94
CA THR A 348 -15.46 -9.49 46.16
C THR A 348 -14.77 -8.16 45.86
N ASP A 349 -14.72 -7.74 44.60
CA ASP A 349 -14.00 -6.57 44.06
C ASP A 349 -12.50 -6.52 44.44
N ARG A 350 -11.92 -7.64 44.84
CA ARG A 350 -10.55 -7.72 45.32
C ARG A 350 -9.57 -8.15 44.25
N LEU A 351 -10.00 -8.99 43.29
CA LEU A 351 -9.17 -9.56 42.26
C LEU A 351 -9.74 -9.22 40.89
N TYR A 352 -8.88 -8.78 39.98
CA TYR A 352 -9.16 -8.74 38.57
C TYR A 352 -8.59 -10.01 37.94
N HIS A 353 -9.33 -10.63 37.03
CA HIS A 353 -8.90 -11.82 36.30
C HIS A 353 -9.12 -11.66 34.82
N SER A 354 -8.27 -12.30 34.04
CA SER A 354 -8.38 -12.41 32.60
C SER A 354 -7.97 -13.81 32.17
N GLU A 355 -8.83 -14.49 31.44
CA GLU A 355 -8.61 -15.85 30.98
C GLU A 355 -8.82 -15.97 29.49
N ILE A 356 -7.84 -16.51 28.77
CA ILE A 356 -7.92 -16.89 27.37
C ILE A 356 -7.87 -18.42 27.31
N VAL A 357 -8.83 -18.99 26.60
CA VAL A 357 -8.91 -20.42 26.27
C VAL A 357 -8.90 -20.56 24.78
N LEU A 358 -7.98 -21.39 24.24
CA LEU A 358 -7.83 -21.65 22.81
C LEU A 358 -8.03 -23.14 22.54
N TRP A 359 -8.70 -23.50 21.43
CA TRP A 359 -8.92 -24.88 21.00
C TRP A 359 -8.83 -25.07 19.48
#